data_e8219a6c1011e91e041ab2ea55804cd5
#
_entry.id   e8219a6c1011e91e041ab2ea55804cd5
#
_cell.length_a   1.000
_cell.length_b   1.000
_cell.length_c   1.000
_cell.angle_alpha   90.00
_cell.angle_beta   90.00
_cell.angle_gamma   90.00
#
_symmetry.space_group_name_H-M   'P 1'
#
loop_
_entity.id
_entity.type
_entity.pdbx_description
1 polymer ?
#
loop_
_entity_poly.entity_id
_entity_poly.type
_entity_poly.pdbx_seq_one_letter_code
_entity_poly.pdbx_strand_id
1 'polypeptide(L)'
;FSPQLPESCKCCRSLLLANIHPALQLQVLNQVSGYSHLACDTMNYWIELCPEEVEKVLKRVDIVFMNEDEIRDYTKIADIYSAANAILSLGPKWVIVKRGECGSVAVSKDDMYFAPAYPVKKVKDPTGAGDSFAGAFMGYLADHDFVNHTLIKEAILYGTVLAAMNVSDFSVQGLVGKSMSEIDNYKDRLIKWTS
;
A
#
# COMPACT_ATOMS: atom_id res chain seq x y z
N PHE A 1 -15.57 -2.52 20.31
CA PHE A 1 -15.17 -3.68 19.48
C PHE A 1 -13.71 -4.01 19.77
N SER A 2 -13.39 -5.29 19.91
CA SER A 2 -12.02 -5.78 20.10
C SER A 2 -11.80 -6.95 19.11
N PRO A 3 -10.94 -6.78 18.10
CA PRO A 3 -10.70 -7.83 17.13
C PRO A 3 -10.05 -9.05 17.77
N GLN A 4 -10.59 -10.24 17.50
CA GLN A 4 -10.03 -11.52 17.90
C GLN A 4 -9.67 -12.31 16.66
N LEU A 5 -8.39 -12.60 16.48
CA LEU A 5 -7.93 -13.37 15.34
C LEU A 5 -8.11 -14.86 15.57
N PRO A 6 -8.63 -15.62 14.59
CA PRO A 6 -8.56 -17.07 14.61
C PRO A 6 -7.12 -17.56 14.72
N GLU A 7 -6.88 -18.70 15.37
CA GLU A 7 -5.52 -19.25 15.52
C GLU A 7 -4.80 -19.43 14.16
N SER A 8 -5.53 -19.83 13.11
CA SER A 8 -5.01 -19.97 11.74
C SER A 8 -4.50 -18.67 11.12
N CYS A 9 -4.90 -17.50 11.65
CA CYS A 9 -4.49 -16.20 11.15
C CYS A 9 -3.36 -15.56 11.97
N LYS A 10 -3.01 -16.13 13.13
CA LYS A 10 -1.99 -15.55 14.01
C LYS A 10 -0.57 -15.75 13.52
N CYS A 11 -0.33 -16.74 12.67
CA CYS A 11 0.96 -17.04 12.03
C CYS A 11 0.88 -16.79 10.52
N CYS A 12 0.46 -15.60 10.10
CA CYS A 12 0.38 -15.23 8.70
C CYS A 12 1.73 -14.70 8.17
N ARG A 13 2.10 -15.08 6.93
CA ARG A 13 3.33 -14.59 6.30
C ARG A 13 3.23 -13.11 5.93
N SER A 14 2.11 -12.68 5.40
CA SER A 14 1.84 -11.31 4.99
C SER A 14 0.63 -10.76 5.72
N LEU A 15 0.74 -9.54 6.22
CA LEU A 15 -0.36 -8.84 6.87
C LEU A 15 -0.45 -7.40 6.36
N LEU A 16 -1.62 -7.02 5.87
CA LEU A 16 -1.98 -5.64 5.58
C LEU A 16 -2.99 -5.14 6.60
N LEU A 17 -2.59 -4.14 7.37
CA LEU A 17 -3.47 -3.38 8.25
C LEU A 17 -4.10 -2.26 7.43
N ALA A 18 -5.23 -2.55 6.80
CA ALA A 18 -5.97 -1.58 6.01
C ALA A 18 -6.61 -0.49 6.89
N ASN A 19 -7.28 0.48 6.26
CA ASN A 19 -7.85 1.63 6.93
C ASN A 19 -8.90 1.25 8.00
N ILE A 20 -8.47 1.30 9.24
CA ILE A 20 -9.30 1.15 10.45
C ILE A 20 -8.65 1.97 11.58
N HIS A 21 -9.38 2.20 12.67
CA HIS A 21 -8.83 2.91 13.84
C HIS A 21 -7.48 2.33 14.29
N PRO A 22 -6.40 3.13 14.42
CA PRO A 22 -5.05 2.65 14.72
C PRO A 22 -4.92 1.82 16.00
N ALA A 23 -5.73 2.10 17.02
CA ALA A 23 -5.77 1.27 18.22
C ALA A 23 -6.23 -0.18 17.92
N LEU A 24 -7.09 -0.40 16.93
CA LEU A 24 -7.49 -1.74 16.49
C LEU A 24 -6.40 -2.41 15.66
N GLN A 25 -5.69 -1.65 14.82
CA GLN A 25 -4.49 -2.14 14.12
C GLN A 25 -3.44 -2.62 15.14
N LEU A 26 -3.20 -1.87 16.21
CA LEU A 26 -2.29 -2.26 17.29
C LEU A 26 -2.76 -3.53 18.04
N GLN A 27 -4.08 -3.68 18.25
CA GLN A 27 -4.63 -4.92 18.86
C GLN A 27 -4.40 -6.13 17.96
N VAL A 28 -4.53 -5.99 16.64
CA VAL A 28 -4.20 -7.05 15.67
C VAL A 28 -2.71 -7.37 15.70
N LEU A 29 -1.84 -6.35 15.66
CA LEU A 29 -0.38 -6.51 15.74
C LEU A 29 0.09 -7.25 17.00
N ASN A 30 -0.64 -7.14 18.10
CA ASN A 30 -0.31 -7.83 19.35
C ASN A 30 -0.71 -9.32 19.33
N GLN A 31 -1.48 -9.76 18.34
CA GLN A 31 -1.96 -11.15 18.22
C GLN A 31 -1.22 -11.94 17.13
N VAL A 32 -0.46 -11.28 16.25
CA VAL A 32 0.25 -11.92 15.13
C VAL A 32 1.73 -12.13 15.42
N SER A 33 2.30 -13.17 14.83
CA SER A 33 3.72 -13.49 14.91
C SER A 33 4.20 -14.20 13.62
N GLY A 34 5.51 -14.24 13.40
CA GLY A 34 6.09 -15.02 12.29
C GLY A 34 5.83 -14.44 10.90
N TYR A 35 5.43 -13.19 10.79
CA TYR A 35 5.23 -12.51 9.51
C TYR A 35 6.57 -12.16 8.84
N SER A 36 6.60 -12.24 7.51
CA SER A 36 7.72 -11.77 6.67
C SER A 36 7.44 -10.36 6.13
N HIS A 37 6.17 -10.01 5.93
CA HIS A 37 5.73 -8.74 5.35
C HIS A 37 4.59 -8.14 6.16
N LEU A 38 4.87 -7.04 6.81
CA LEU A 38 3.90 -6.31 7.60
C LEU A 38 3.73 -4.91 7.04
N ALA A 39 2.52 -4.58 6.62
CA ALA A 39 2.20 -3.29 6.05
C ALA A 39 1.00 -2.63 6.72
N CYS A 40 0.93 -1.31 6.66
CA CYS A 40 -0.27 -0.56 7.00
C CYS A 40 -0.64 0.46 5.92
N ASP A 41 -1.91 0.74 5.81
CA ASP A 41 -2.46 1.91 5.13
C ASP A 41 -3.04 2.86 6.17
N THR A 42 -3.13 4.15 5.84
CA THR A 42 -3.60 5.19 6.73
C THR A 42 -4.76 5.98 6.09
N MET A 43 -5.25 6.98 6.83
CA MET A 43 -6.26 7.92 6.35
C MET A 43 -6.09 9.24 7.09
N ASN A 44 -6.32 10.36 6.40
CA ASN A 44 -6.26 11.71 6.97
C ASN A 44 -7.00 11.82 8.31
N TYR A 45 -8.20 11.22 8.39
CA TYR A 45 -9.02 11.23 9.60
C TYR A 45 -8.26 10.72 10.85
N TRP A 46 -7.50 9.62 10.71
CA TRP A 46 -6.73 9.08 11.82
C TRP A 46 -5.45 9.87 12.09
N ILE A 47 -4.84 10.41 11.04
CA ILE A 47 -3.66 11.30 11.15
C ILE A 47 -4.00 12.54 11.97
N GLU A 48 -5.20 13.09 11.79
CA GLU A 48 -5.66 14.27 12.53
C GLU A 48 -6.10 13.94 13.97
N LEU A 49 -6.89 12.85 14.14
CA LEU A 49 -7.54 12.57 15.43
C LEU A 49 -6.66 11.81 16.42
N CYS A 50 -5.80 10.92 15.95
CA CYS A 50 -5.00 10.05 16.81
C CYS A 50 -3.57 9.84 16.26
N PRO A 51 -2.80 10.93 16.04
CA PRO A 51 -1.46 10.85 15.46
C PRO A 51 -0.48 9.99 16.28
N GLU A 52 -0.63 9.96 17.59
CA GLU A 52 0.23 9.13 18.46
C GLU A 52 0.00 7.63 18.26
N GLU A 53 -1.25 7.21 18.04
CA GLU A 53 -1.57 5.82 17.72
C GLU A 53 -1.09 5.45 16.33
N VAL A 54 -1.24 6.35 15.34
CA VAL A 54 -0.67 6.19 14.00
C VAL A 54 0.83 6.00 14.09
N GLU A 55 1.56 6.82 14.84
CA GLU A 55 3.00 6.70 15.02
C GLU A 55 3.40 5.34 15.64
N LYS A 56 2.63 4.85 16.61
CA LYS A 56 2.87 3.52 17.21
C LYS A 56 2.70 2.39 16.18
N VAL A 57 1.76 2.50 15.25
CA VAL A 57 1.61 1.54 14.15
C VAL A 57 2.78 1.65 13.19
N LEU A 58 3.14 2.87 12.75
CA LEU A 58 4.25 3.10 11.83
C LEU A 58 5.56 2.51 12.34
N LYS A 59 5.85 2.62 13.64
CA LYS A 59 7.06 2.05 14.27
C LYS A 59 7.12 0.52 14.26
N ARG A 60 6.03 -0.17 13.90
CA ARG A 60 5.91 -1.63 13.98
C ARG A 60 5.80 -2.33 12.64
N VAL A 61 5.61 -1.57 11.56
CA VAL A 61 5.40 -2.12 10.22
C VAL A 61 6.66 -1.99 9.34
N ASP A 62 6.79 -2.87 8.35
CA ASP A 62 7.88 -2.82 7.39
C ASP A 62 7.57 -1.89 6.20
N ILE A 63 6.29 -1.82 5.80
CA ILE A 63 5.83 -1.09 4.62
C ILE A 63 4.67 -0.18 5.01
N VAL A 64 4.73 1.08 4.57
CA VAL A 64 3.67 2.07 4.81
C VAL A 64 3.10 2.53 3.48
N PHE A 65 1.78 2.48 3.34
CA PHE A 65 1.06 3.12 2.26
C PHE A 65 0.46 4.44 2.77
N MET A 66 0.71 5.51 2.05
CA MET A 66 0.07 6.82 2.26
C MET A 66 -0.24 7.45 0.90
N ASN A 67 -1.26 8.28 0.82
CA ASN A 67 -1.39 9.16 -0.33
C ASN A 67 -0.55 10.43 -0.13
N GLU A 68 -0.46 11.27 -1.17
CA GLU A 68 0.37 12.46 -1.18
C GLU A 68 -0.07 13.50 -0.12
N ASP A 69 -1.36 13.62 0.13
CA ASP A 69 -1.89 14.53 1.14
C ASP A 69 -1.66 13.98 2.56
N GLU A 70 -1.91 12.70 2.77
CA GLU A 70 -1.67 12.02 4.06
C GLU A 70 -0.23 12.16 4.54
N ILE A 71 0.74 11.93 3.65
CA ILE A 71 2.15 12.00 4.05
C ILE A 71 2.56 13.44 4.39
N ARG A 72 2.05 14.44 3.64
CA ARG A 72 2.27 15.85 3.94
C ARG A 72 1.60 16.28 5.24
N ASP A 73 0.36 15.84 5.45
CA ASP A 73 -0.39 16.15 6.67
C ASP A 73 0.25 15.55 7.90
N TYR A 74 0.75 14.33 7.81
CA TYR A 74 1.42 13.68 8.93
C TYR A 74 2.78 14.32 9.25
N THR A 75 3.62 14.52 8.23
CA THR A 75 5.00 14.99 8.42
C THR A 75 5.12 16.52 8.50
N LYS A 76 4.14 17.26 8.00
CA LYS A 76 4.19 18.71 7.76
C LYS A 76 5.31 19.13 6.80
N ILE A 77 5.75 18.21 5.93
CA ILE A 77 6.80 18.41 4.92
C ILE A 77 6.18 18.37 3.54
N ALA A 78 6.39 19.41 2.74
CA ALA A 78 5.79 19.54 1.40
C ALA A 78 6.46 18.62 0.34
N ASP A 79 7.76 18.42 0.44
CA ASP A 79 8.51 17.56 -0.46
C ASP A 79 8.32 16.08 -0.11
N ILE A 80 7.84 15.28 -1.10
CA ILE A 80 7.49 13.86 -0.90
C ILE A 80 8.70 13.03 -0.47
N TYR A 81 9.87 13.28 -1.04
CA TYR A 81 11.06 12.50 -0.70
C TYR A 81 11.50 12.75 0.75
N SER A 82 11.53 14.02 1.16
CA SER A 82 11.85 14.40 2.53
C SER A 82 10.79 13.89 3.53
N ALA A 83 9.51 13.95 3.14
CA ALA A 83 8.40 13.42 3.94
C ALA A 83 8.52 11.89 4.11
N ALA A 84 8.82 11.16 3.03
CA ALA A 84 9.03 9.71 3.09
C ALA A 84 10.22 9.34 3.99
N ASN A 85 11.33 10.08 3.92
CA ASN A 85 12.48 9.86 4.80
C ASN A 85 12.14 10.12 6.28
N ALA A 86 11.28 11.08 6.59
CA ALA A 86 10.80 11.30 7.96
C ALA A 86 10.02 10.08 8.47
N ILE A 87 9.15 9.46 7.62
CA ILE A 87 8.44 8.22 7.96
C ILE A 87 9.42 7.05 8.13
N LEU A 88 10.39 6.87 7.20
CA LEU A 88 11.41 5.82 7.29
C LEU A 88 12.21 5.89 8.60
N SER A 89 12.43 7.10 9.11
CA SER A 89 13.12 7.32 10.39
C SER A 89 12.37 6.78 11.61
N LEU A 90 11.06 6.51 11.48
CA LEU A 90 10.25 5.92 12.55
C LEU A 90 10.40 4.41 12.64
N GLY A 91 10.84 3.71 11.55
CA GLY A 91 11.05 2.27 11.56
C GLY A 91 10.73 1.51 10.27
N PRO A 92 9.78 1.95 9.43
CA PRO A 92 9.49 1.26 8.18
C PRO A 92 10.72 1.15 7.27
N LYS A 93 10.75 0.09 6.46
CA LYS A 93 11.77 -0.14 5.44
C LYS A 93 11.39 0.50 4.11
N TRP A 94 10.08 0.58 3.84
CA TRP A 94 9.53 1.15 2.62
C TRP A 94 8.34 2.06 2.90
N VAL A 95 8.31 3.18 2.21
CA VAL A 95 7.15 4.09 2.15
C VAL A 95 6.67 4.14 0.70
N ILE A 96 5.42 3.79 0.48
CA ILE A 96 4.76 3.78 -0.82
C ILE A 96 3.80 4.96 -0.85
N VAL A 97 4.13 5.99 -1.62
CA VAL A 97 3.29 7.19 -1.74
C VAL A 97 2.41 7.06 -2.97
N LYS A 98 1.11 6.95 -2.76
CA LYS A 98 0.08 6.89 -3.81
C LYS A 98 -0.24 8.32 -4.28
N ARG A 99 -0.19 8.59 -5.58
CA ARG A 99 -0.32 9.94 -6.16
C ARG A 99 -1.42 10.03 -7.21
N GLY A 100 -2.41 9.17 -7.12
CA GLY A 100 -3.55 9.15 -8.03
C GLY A 100 -3.12 9.03 -9.49
N GLU A 101 -3.53 9.97 -10.32
CA GLU A 101 -3.19 10.01 -11.76
C GLU A 101 -1.69 10.23 -12.04
N CYS A 102 -0.92 10.72 -11.07
CA CYS A 102 0.54 10.85 -11.16
C CYS A 102 1.28 9.55 -10.82
N GLY A 103 0.57 8.45 -10.53
CA GLY A 103 1.17 7.16 -10.22
C GLY A 103 1.56 6.98 -8.76
N SER A 104 2.74 6.44 -8.50
CA SER A 104 3.22 6.19 -7.14
C SER A 104 4.75 6.29 -7.05
N VAL A 105 5.22 6.48 -5.83
CA VAL A 105 6.65 6.50 -5.49
C VAL A 105 6.90 5.54 -4.35
N ALA A 106 7.85 4.63 -4.51
CA ALA A 106 8.40 3.85 -3.40
C ALA A 106 9.71 4.46 -2.96
N VAL A 107 9.88 4.64 -1.67
CA VAL A 107 11.11 5.17 -1.07
C VAL A 107 11.56 4.22 0.02
N SER A 108 12.85 3.89 0.00
CA SER A 108 13.57 3.23 1.08
C SER A 108 14.77 4.07 1.48
N LYS A 109 15.55 3.59 2.45
CA LYS A 109 16.78 4.28 2.86
C LYS A 109 17.80 4.44 1.72
N ASP A 110 17.87 3.42 0.85
CA ASP A 110 18.93 3.32 -0.17
C ASP A 110 18.41 3.48 -1.60
N ASP A 111 17.08 3.39 -1.80
CA ASP A 111 16.47 3.30 -3.12
C ASP A 111 15.19 4.13 -3.23
N MET A 112 14.93 4.59 -4.45
CA MET A 112 13.68 5.23 -4.82
C MET A 112 13.21 4.73 -6.20
N TYR A 113 11.90 4.46 -6.33
CA TYR A 113 11.31 4.03 -7.59
C TYR A 113 10.02 4.77 -7.88
N PHE A 114 9.90 5.30 -9.10
CA PHE A 114 8.69 5.95 -9.60
C PHE A 114 7.96 5.01 -10.55
N ALA A 115 6.66 4.85 -10.35
CA ALA A 115 5.77 4.17 -11.26
C ALA A 115 4.69 5.14 -11.75
N PRO A 116 4.50 5.31 -13.06
CA PRO A 116 3.40 6.10 -13.58
C PRO A 116 2.07 5.40 -13.34
N ALA A 117 0.97 6.16 -13.33
CA ALA A 117 -0.36 5.56 -13.33
C ALA A 117 -0.62 4.83 -14.66
N TYR A 118 -1.41 3.75 -14.59
CA TYR A 118 -1.92 3.14 -15.81
C TYR A 118 -3.02 4.03 -16.43
N PRO A 119 -2.94 4.40 -17.72
CA PRO A 119 -3.90 5.29 -18.34
C PRO A 119 -5.29 4.66 -18.44
N VAL A 120 -6.29 5.31 -17.88
CA VAL A 120 -7.70 4.88 -17.91
C VAL A 120 -8.49 5.83 -18.79
N LYS A 121 -9.32 5.30 -19.70
CA LYS A 121 -10.14 6.13 -20.60
C LYS A 121 -11.14 7.01 -19.84
N LYS A 122 -11.73 6.46 -18.78
CA LYS A 122 -12.70 7.14 -17.93
C LYS A 122 -12.69 6.53 -16.53
N VAL A 123 -12.47 7.36 -15.53
CA VAL A 123 -12.68 7.00 -14.13
C VAL A 123 -14.17 7.02 -13.86
N LYS A 124 -14.74 5.89 -13.43
CA LYS A 124 -16.16 5.76 -13.03
C LYS A 124 -16.33 5.99 -11.53
N ASP A 125 -15.49 5.33 -10.74
CA ASP A 125 -15.52 5.42 -9.28
C ASP A 125 -14.08 5.30 -8.74
N PRO A 126 -13.52 6.33 -8.10
CA PRO A 126 -12.18 6.27 -7.51
C PRO A 126 -12.14 5.53 -6.18
N THR A 127 -13.30 5.17 -5.61
CA THR A 127 -13.38 4.53 -4.29
C THR A 127 -12.71 3.16 -4.31
N GLY A 128 -11.87 2.88 -3.31
CA GLY A 128 -11.17 1.61 -3.19
C GLY A 128 -9.94 1.45 -4.09
N ALA A 129 -9.56 2.47 -4.87
CA ALA A 129 -8.34 2.42 -5.69
C ALA A 129 -7.08 2.20 -4.84
N GLY A 130 -6.98 2.91 -3.70
CA GLY A 130 -5.89 2.76 -2.73
C GLY A 130 -5.85 1.38 -2.11
N ASP A 131 -7.01 0.86 -1.69
CA ASP A 131 -7.14 -0.48 -1.11
C ASP A 131 -6.78 -1.57 -2.14
N SER A 132 -7.24 -1.41 -3.38
CA SER A 132 -6.91 -2.32 -4.49
C SER A 132 -5.42 -2.31 -4.81
N PHE A 133 -4.80 -1.13 -4.78
CA PHE A 133 -3.35 -0.99 -4.94
C PHE A 133 -2.59 -1.72 -3.83
N ALA A 134 -2.90 -1.41 -2.57
CA ALA A 134 -2.22 -2.00 -1.42
C ALA A 134 -2.46 -3.52 -1.32
N GLY A 135 -3.69 -3.97 -1.60
CA GLY A 135 -4.06 -5.38 -1.63
C GLY A 135 -3.29 -6.16 -2.69
N ALA A 136 -3.20 -5.65 -3.92
CA ALA A 136 -2.45 -6.29 -5.01
C ALA A 136 -0.93 -6.29 -4.74
N PHE A 137 -0.40 -5.19 -4.25
CA PHE A 137 0.99 -5.07 -3.85
C PHE A 137 1.37 -6.13 -2.80
N MET A 138 0.60 -6.22 -1.72
CA MET A 138 0.84 -7.19 -0.66
C MET A 138 0.54 -8.63 -1.09
N GLY A 139 -0.46 -8.83 -1.95
CA GLY A 139 -0.76 -10.12 -2.56
C GLY A 139 0.42 -10.67 -3.35
N TYR A 140 1.08 -9.82 -4.17
CA TYR A 140 2.28 -10.21 -4.88
C TYR A 140 3.44 -10.57 -3.93
N LEU A 141 3.66 -9.78 -2.88
CA LEU A 141 4.73 -10.06 -1.90
C LEU A 141 4.46 -11.32 -1.08
N ALA A 142 3.19 -11.72 -0.90
CA ALA A 142 2.84 -12.89 -0.09
C ALA A 142 3.41 -14.21 -0.62
N ASP A 143 3.74 -14.28 -1.91
CA ASP A 143 4.37 -15.45 -2.55
C ASP A 143 5.90 -15.49 -2.36
N HIS A 144 6.48 -14.48 -1.67
CA HIS A 144 7.94 -14.35 -1.48
C HIS A 144 8.29 -14.35 0.01
N ASP A 145 9.45 -14.91 0.36
CA ASP A 145 9.90 -14.97 1.75
C ASP A 145 10.64 -13.73 2.23
N PHE A 146 11.05 -12.86 1.31
CA PHE A 146 11.82 -11.63 1.61
C PHE A 146 11.38 -10.49 0.69
N VAL A 147 11.72 -9.27 1.05
CA VAL A 147 11.48 -8.07 0.25
C VAL A 147 12.82 -7.53 -0.25
N ASN A 148 12.90 -7.27 -1.53
CA ASN A 148 14.01 -6.57 -2.16
C ASN A 148 13.50 -5.53 -3.16
N HIS A 149 14.40 -4.74 -3.70
CA HIS A 149 14.09 -3.67 -4.64
C HIS A 149 13.32 -4.16 -5.89
N THR A 150 13.71 -5.30 -6.46
CA THR A 150 13.06 -5.87 -7.64
C THR A 150 11.62 -6.29 -7.33
N LEU A 151 11.39 -6.95 -6.21
CA LEU A 151 10.04 -7.37 -5.79
C LEU A 151 9.14 -6.17 -5.47
N ILE A 152 9.68 -5.10 -4.90
CA ILE A 152 8.92 -3.84 -4.69
C ILE A 152 8.49 -3.23 -6.03
N LYS A 153 9.37 -3.18 -7.03
CA LYS A 153 9.03 -2.71 -8.39
C LYS A 153 7.89 -3.52 -9.01
N GLU A 154 7.97 -4.84 -8.97
CA GLU A 154 6.93 -5.71 -9.48
C GLU A 154 5.61 -5.53 -8.70
N ALA A 155 5.66 -5.50 -7.37
CA ALA A 155 4.50 -5.28 -6.52
C ALA A 155 3.77 -3.96 -6.83
N ILE A 156 4.52 -2.88 -7.09
CA ILE A 156 3.96 -1.58 -7.50
C ILE A 156 3.24 -1.68 -8.83
N LEU A 157 3.79 -2.40 -9.81
CA LEU A 157 3.15 -2.59 -11.12
C LEU A 157 1.82 -3.32 -10.98
N TYR A 158 1.74 -4.37 -10.18
CA TYR A 158 0.48 -5.06 -9.86
C TYR A 158 -0.50 -4.13 -9.14
N GLY A 159 -0.05 -3.39 -8.12
CA GLY A 159 -0.86 -2.38 -7.43
C GLY A 159 -1.44 -1.35 -8.38
N THR A 160 -0.59 -0.80 -9.29
CA THR A 160 -0.99 0.19 -10.28
C THR A 160 -2.05 -0.34 -11.26
N VAL A 161 -1.88 -1.55 -11.75
CA VAL A 161 -2.83 -2.19 -12.68
C VAL A 161 -4.16 -2.44 -12.01
N LEU A 162 -4.18 -3.02 -10.80
CA LEU A 162 -5.41 -3.33 -10.10
C LEU A 162 -6.16 -2.07 -9.65
N ALA A 163 -5.44 -1.02 -9.23
CA ALA A 163 -6.05 0.29 -8.97
C ALA A 163 -6.72 0.87 -10.23
N ALA A 164 -6.07 0.78 -11.39
CA ALA A 164 -6.62 1.25 -12.66
C ALA A 164 -7.86 0.44 -13.11
N MET A 165 -7.85 -0.88 -12.91
CA MET A 165 -9.01 -1.73 -13.16
C MET A 165 -10.17 -1.38 -12.22
N ASN A 166 -9.89 -1.17 -10.92
CA ASN A 166 -10.91 -0.77 -9.94
C ASN A 166 -11.60 0.52 -10.36
N VAL A 167 -10.89 1.59 -10.64
CA VAL A 167 -11.49 2.90 -10.99
C VAL A 167 -12.23 2.90 -12.33
N SER A 168 -12.05 1.87 -13.16
CA SER A 168 -12.71 1.73 -14.47
C SER A 168 -14.18 1.31 -14.38
N ASP A 169 -14.62 0.82 -13.22
CA ASP A 169 -16.00 0.47 -12.97
C ASP A 169 -16.45 0.88 -11.55
N PHE A 170 -17.72 0.64 -11.21
CA PHE A 170 -18.25 0.97 -9.89
C PHE A 170 -17.79 -0.05 -8.85
N SER A 171 -17.32 0.43 -7.70
CA SER A 171 -16.84 -0.40 -6.59
C SER A 171 -15.79 -1.41 -7.09
N VAL A 172 -15.89 -2.68 -6.70
CA VAL A 172 -14.95 -3.76 -7.09
C VAL A 172 -15.31 -4.45 -8.42
N GLN A 173 -16.31 -3.96 -9.16
CA GLN A 173 -16.78 -4.61 -10.40
C GLN A 173 -15.68 -4.67 -11.47
N GLY A 174 -14.78 -3.69 -11.50
CA GLY A 174 -13.63 -3.68 -12.40
C GLY A 174 -12.62 -4.81 -12.15
N LEU A 175 -12.65 -5.42 -10.96
CA LEU A 175 -11.75 -6.51 -10.55
C LEU A 175 -12.39 -7.89 -10.64
N VAL A 176 -13.72 -7.97 -10.48
CA VAL A 176 -14.44 -9.25 -10.45
C VAL A 176 -14.27 -10.00 -11.76
N GLY A 177 -13.86 -11.28 -11.65
CA GLY A 177 -13.69 -12.19 -12.79
C GLY A 177 -12.43 -11.94 -13.63
N LYS A 178 -11.53 -11.03 -13.21
CA LYS A 178 -10.25 -10.83 -13.88
C LYS A 178 -9.32 -12.00 -13.64
N SER A 179 -8.74 -12.53 -14.72
CA SER A 179 -7.72 -13.58 -14.65
C SER A 179 -6.32 -12.97 -14.46
N MET A 180 -5.39 -13.74 -13.89
CA MET A 180 -3.98 -13.32 -13.79
C MET A 180 -3.40 -12.99 -15.17
N SER A 181 -3.75 -13.74 -16.21
CA SER A 181 -3.30 -13.46 -17.58
C SER A 181 -3.76 -12.08 -18.10
N GLU A 182 -4.99 -11.65 -17.76
CA GLU A 182 -5.42 -10.29 -18.09
C GLU A 182 -4.62 -9.24 -17.34
N ILE A 183 -4.39 -9.45 -16.05
CA ILE A 183 -3.61 -8.54 -15.19
C ILE A 183 -2.18 -8.43 -15.71
N ASP A 184 -1.53 -9.56 -16.05
CA ASP A 184 -0.19 -9.60 -16.62
C ASP A 184 -0.12 -8.85 -17.96
N ASN A 185 -1.11 -9.00 -18.83
CA ASN A 185 -1.19 -8.25 -20.08
C ASN A 185 -1.26 -6.73 -19.87
N TYR A 186 -1.96 -6.26 -18.84
CA TYR A 186 -1.99 -4.84 -18.47
C TYR A 186 -0.64 -4.39 -17.93
N LYS A 187 -0.01 -5.18 -17.09
CA LYS A 187 1.33 -4.91 -16.55
C LYS A 187 2.37 -4.81 -17.66
N ASP A 188 2.39 -5.75 -18.59
CA ASP A 188 3.33 -5.77 -19.71
C ASP A 188 3.16 -4.56 -20.63
N ARG A 189 1.93 -4.11 -20.85
CA ARG A 189 1.67 -2.86 -21.57
C ARG A 189 2.23 -1.65 -20.82
N LEU A 190 2.02 -1.57 -19.51
CA LEU A 190 2.56 -0.48 -18.70
C LEU A 190 4.09 -0.44 -18.81
N ILE A 191 4.75 -1.57 -18.64
CA ILE A 191 6.21 -1.70 -18.79
C ILE A 191 6.64 -1.21 -20.18
N LYS A 192 5.99 -1.69 -21.26
CA LYS A 192 6.32 -1.31 -22.63
C LYS A 192 6.18 0.19 -22.91
N TRP A 193 5.28 0.88 -22.21
CA TRP A 193 5.07 2.31 -22.40
C TRP A 193 6.03 3.18 -21.59
N THR A 194 6.74 2.58 -20.62
CA THR A 194 7.57 3.29 -19.65
C THR A 194 9.06 2.90 -19.68
N SER A 195 9.44 1.98 -20.57
CA SER A 195 10.82 1.54 -20.84
C SER A 195 11.50 2.28 -22.00
#